data_6c4e46bab49c00e7819aa016a15f61cb
#
_entry.id   6c4e46bab49c00e7819aa016a15f61cb
#
_cell.length_a   1.000
_cell.length_b   1.000
_cell.length_c   1.000
_cell.angle_alpha   90.00
_cell.angle_beta   90.00
_cell.angle_gamma   90.00
#
_symmetry.space_group_name_H-M   'P 1'
#
loop_
_entity.id
_entity.type
_entity.pdbx_description
1 polymer ?
#
loop_
_entity_poly.entity_id
_entity_poly.type
_entity_poly.pdbx_seq_one_letter_code
_entity_poly.pdbx_strand_id
1 'polypeptide(L)'
;DSVYVGGSMFGARAYANNFSEEELLEAIDYVHLHGKKLFMTVNTLLKEQELEEKLYAYLLPYYKRGLDAVIVQDVGVLRFVRKHFPDLPIHASTQMTITGIDGAKFMEEQGVQRVVTSRELSMKEVQQIAEHTNVEIESFVHGALCYCYSGQCLFSSFLGGRSGNRGQCAQ
;
A
#
# COMPACT_ATOMS: atom_id res chain seq x y z
N ASP A 1 -15.41 -8.21 -2.59
CA ASP A 1 -14.52 -9.33 -2.53
C ASP A 1 -13.33 -9.10 -1.60
N SER A 2 -12.85 -7.86 -1.46
CA SER A 2 -11.81 -7.47 -0.51
C SER A 2 -12.03 -6.03 -0.03
N VAL A 3 -11.44 -5.71 1.13
CA VAL A 3 -11.38 -4.35 1.67
C VAL A 3 -9.93 -4.00 1.97
N TYR A 4 -9.58 -2.72 1.93
CA TYR A 4 -8.30 -2.25 2.42
C TYR A 4 -8.50 -1.22 3.54
N VAL A 5 -7.61 -1.24 4.51
CA VAL A 5 -7.68 -0.39 5.71
C VAL A 5 -6.32 0.18 6.07
N GLY A 6 -6.33 1.29 6.79
CA GLY A 6 -5.16 1.82 7.48
C GLY A 6 -5.12 1.33 8.92
N GLY A 7 -3.93 0.98 9.37
CA GLY A 7 -3.67 0.76 10.79
C GLY A 7 -3.16 2.02 11.47
N SER A 8 -2.78 1.91 12.73
CA SER A 8 -2.33 3.03 13.56
C SER A 8 -1.02 3.69 13.13
N MET A 9 -0.20 2.99 12.33
CA MET A 9 1.10 3.48 11.84
C MET A 9 1.29 3.20 10.35
N PHE A 10 2.21 3.91 9.73
CA PHE A 10 2.73 3.68 8.38
C PHE A 10 1.71 3.77 7.23
N GLY A 11 0.48 4.22 7.51
CA GLY A 11 -0.54 4.45 6.48
C GLY A 11 -0.49 5.86 5.90
N ALA A 12 -0.86 6.01 4.63
CA ALA A 12 -0.87 7.29 3.93
C ALA A 12 -1.92 8.30 4.46
N ARG A 13 -2.81 7.87 5.33
CA ARG A 13 -3.87 8.71 5.94
C ARG A 13 -3.75 8.72 7.46
N ALA A 14 -2.62 9.24 7.96
CA ALA A 14 -2.32 9.28 9.40
C ALA A 14 -3.36 10.06 10.25
N TYR A 15 -4.07 11.00 9.63
CA TYR A 15 -5.10 11.81 10.31
C TYR A 15 -6.54 11.26 10.17
N ALA A 16 -6.74 10.14 9.47
CA ALA A 16 -8.02 9.47 9.44
C ALA A 16 -8.28 8.73 10.76
N ASN A 17 -9.54 8.39 11.02
CA ASN A 17 -9.88 7.44 12.07
C ASN A 17 -9.41 6.05 11.64
N ASN A 18 -8.16 5.73 11.99
CA ASN A 18 -7.56 4.44 11.70
C ASN A 18 -7.91 3.44 12.82
N PHE A 19 -7.95 2.17 12.47
CA PHE A 19 -8.15 1.09 13.42
C PHE A 19 -7.01 1.02 14.46
N SER A 20 -7.35 0.77 15.70
CA SER A 20 -6.40 0.28 16.71
C SER A 20 -5.92 -1.14 16.35
N GLU A 21 -4.91 -1.65 17.07
CA GLU A 21 -4.44 -3.03 16.85
C GLU A 21 -5.55 -4.04 17.09
N GLU A 22 -6.28 -3.91 18.19
CA GLU A 22 -7.38 -4.82 18.58
C GLU A 22 -8.51 -4.79 17.52
N GLU A 23 -8.97 -3.62 17.15
CA GLU A 23 -10.01 -3.45 16.12
C GLU A 23 -9.60 -4.03 14.77
N LEU A 24 -8.32 -3.90 14.39
CA LEU A 24 -7.83 -4.43 13.13
C LEU A 24 -7.73 -5.96 13.15
N LEU A 25 -7.33 -6.56 14.28
CA LEU A 25 -7.36 -8.01 14.46
C LEU A 25 -8.79 -8.56 14.39
N GLU A 26 -9.76 -7.89 15.03
CA GLU A 26 -11.18 -8.24 14.93
C GLU A 26 -11.70 -8.07 13.49
N ALA A 27 -11.28 -7.02 12.79
CA ALA A 27 -11.67 -6.78 11.40
C ALA A 27 -11.17 -7.89 10.46
N ILE A 28 -9.96 -8.44 10.67
CA ILE A 28 -9.44 -9.58 9.91
C ILE A 28 -10.37 -10.78 10.08
N ASP A 29 -10.71 -11.14 11.33
CA ASP A 29 -11.60 -12.26 11.60
C ASP A 29 -12.99 -12.06 10.99
N TYR A 30 -13.55 -10.86 11.15
CA TYR A 30 -14.86 -10.52 10.61
C TYR A 30 -14.92 -10.65 9.09
N VAL A 31 -13.92 -10.14 8.41
CA VAL A 31 -13.83 -10.20 6.94
C VAL A 31 -13.70 -11.65 6.46
N HIS A 32 -12.88 -12.45 7.15
CA HIS A 32 -12.70 -13.87 6.84
C HIS A 32 -13.97 -14.69 7.07
N LEU A 33 -14.73 -14.43 8.14
CA LEU A 33 -16.03 -15.06 8.38
C LEU A 33 -17.02 -14.83 7.22
N HIS A 34 -16.88 -13.74 6.49
CA HIS A 34 -17.69 -13.41 5.31
C HIS A 34 -17.05 -13.87 3.98
N GLY A 35 -15.98 -14.66 4.02
CA GLY A 35 -15.26 -15.15 2.85
C GLY A 35 -14.62 -14.03 2.02
N LYS A 36 -14.24 -12.92 2.67
CA LYS A 36 -13.60 -11.77 2.05
C LYS A 36 -12.13 -11.66 2.48
N LYS A 37 -11.38 -10.75 1.85
CA LYS A 37 -9.96 -10.48 2.15
C LYS A 37 -9.78 -9.10 2.75
N LEU A 38 -8.78 -8.95 3.61
CA LEU A 38 -8.38 -7.66 4.18
C LEU A 38 -6.94 -7.35 3.82
N PHE A 39 -6.71 -6.17 3.25
CA PHE A 39 -5.39 -5.65 2.91
C PHE A 39 -5.05 -4.46 3.81
N MET A 40 -3.84 -4.42 4.34
CA MET A 40 -3.41 -3.33 5.22
C MET A 40 -2.42 -2.40 4.51
N THR A 41 -2.64 -1.09 4.64
CA THR A 41 -1.71 -0.11 4.07
C THR A 41 -0.48 0.07 4.96
N VAL A 42 0.70 -0.11 4.36
CA VAL A 42 2.02 0.27 4.88
C VAL A 42 2.68 1.12 3.79
N ASN A 43 1.98 2.16 3.38
CA ASN A 43 2.26 2.89 2.15
C ASN A 43 2.76 4.32 2.38
N THR A 44 3.67 4.46 3.34
CA THR A 44 4.47 5.67 3.57
C THR A 44 5.95 5.35 3.41
N LEU A 45 6.77 6.40 3.19
CA LEU A 45 8.22 6.26 3.20
C LEU A 45 8.72 6.08 4.64
N LEU A 46 9.58 5.12 4.88
CA LEU A 46 10.16 4.84 6.18
C LEU A 46 11.68 5.15 6.21
N LYS A 47 12.16 5.60 7.35
CA LYS A 47 13.60 5.70 7.62
C LYS A 47 14.11 4.36 8.12
N GLU A 48 15.42 4.11 7.96
CA GLU A 48 16.05 2.86 8.35
C GLU A 48 15.75 2.47 9.81
N GLN A 49 15.84 3.42 10.73
CA GLN A 49 15.50 3.17 12.14
C GLN A 49 14.05 2.71 12.35
N GLU A 50 13.10 3.23 11.56
CA GLU A 50 11.68 2.82 11.66
C GLU A 50 11.47 1.41 11.13
N LEU A 51 12.20 1.04 10.06
CA LEU A 51 12.21 -0.31 9.51
C LEU A 51 12.73 -1.32 10.53
N GLU A 52 13.90 -1.07 11.10
CA GLU A 52 14.57 -1.99 11.99
C GLU A 52 13.88 -2.14 13.35
N GLU A 53 13.48 -1.02 13.96
CA GLU A 53 12.99 -1.00 15.33
C GLU A 53 11.48 -1.26 15.47
N LYS A 54 10.67 -0.87 14.46
CA LYS A 54 9.21 -0.81 14.63
C LYS A 54 8.43 -1.71 13.68
N LEU A 55 8.83 -1.82 12.41
CA LEU A 55 7.99 -2.43 11.39
C LEU A 55 7.73 -3.92 11.66
N TYR A 56 8.73 -4.66 12.17
CA TYR A 56 8.54 -6.07 12.49
C TYR A 56 7.49 -6.28 13.58
N ALA A 57 7.65 -5.58 14.70
CA ALA A 57 6.71 -5.70 15.83
C ALA A 57 5.28 -5.26 15.43
N TYR A 58 5.19 -4.24 14.59
CA TYR A 58 3.91 -3.74 14.09
C TYR A 58 3.18 -4.74 13.17
N LEU A 59 3.89 -5.39 12.25
CA LEU A 59 3.27 -6.32 11.30
C LEU A 59 2.99 -7.72 11.88
N LEU A 60 3.79 -8.15 12.85
CA LEU A 60 3.77 -9.52 13.36
C LEU A 60 2.39 -9.98 13.87
N PRO A 61 1.62 -9.19 14.66
CA PRO A 61 0.28 -9.59 15.12
C PRO A 61 -0.67 -9.88 13.96
N TYR A 62 -0.71 -9.00 12.98
CA TYR A 62 -1.59 -9.11 11.81
C TYR A 62 -1.20 -10.27 10.89
N TYR A 63 0.10 -10.45 10.66
CA TYR A 63 0.62 -11.62 9.92
C TYR A 63 0.20 -12.93 10.57
N LYS A 64 0.36 -13.04 11.90
CA LYS A 64 -0.08 -14.24 12.66
C LYS A 64 -1.60 -14.45 12.62
N ARG A 65 -2.38 -13.38 12.48
CA ARG A 65 -3.84 -13.44 12.36
C ARG A 65 -4.32 -13.79 10.96
N GLY A 66 -3.41 -13.87 9.98
CA GLY A 66 -3.73 -14.23 8.61
C GLY A 66 -4.08 -13.04 7.72
N LEU A 67 -3.45 -11.87 7.94
CA LEU A 67 -3.57 -10.73 7.04
C LEU A 67 -3.31 -11.14 5.59
N ASP A 68 -4.22 -10.81 4.68
CA ASP A 68 -4.19 -11.30 3.30
C ASP A 68 -3.16 -10.59 2.41
N ALA A 69 -2.84 -9.34 2.67
CA ALA A 69 -1.77 -8.62 1.97
C ALA A 69 -1.42 -7.29 2.67
N VAL A 70 -0.23 -6.77 2.34
CA VAL A 70 0.16 -5.39 2.63
C VAL A 70 0.28 -4.58 1.35
N ILE A 71 -0.18 -3.32 1.40
CA ILE A 71 -0.07 -2.35 0.31
C ILE A 71 1.10 -1.43 0.64
N VAL A 72 2.17 -1.46 -0.14
CA VAL A 72 3.43 -0.78 0.16
C VAL A 72 3.78 0.31 -0.85
N GLN A 73 4.48 1.34 -0.40
CA GLN A 73 5.05 2.41 -1.23
C GLN A 73 6.57 2.33 -1.29
N ASP A 74 7.20 2.02 -0.17
CA ASP A 74 8.64 2.09 0.03
C ASP A 74 9.32 0.79 -0.40
N VAL A 75 10.37 0.89 -1.24
CA VAL A 75 11.14 -0.26 -1.71
C VAL A 75 11.87 -0.96 -0.56
N GLY A 76 12.31 -0.20 0.46
CA GLY A 76 12.88 -0.77 1.69
C GLY A 76 11.87 -1.61 2.46
N VAL A 77 10.63 -1.10 2.60
CA VAL A 77 9.52 -1.86 3.20
C VAL A 77 9.22 -3.12 2.40
N LEU A 78 9.17 -3.04 1.06
CA LEU A 78 8.98 -4.19 0.19
C LEU A 78 10.02 -5.28 0.49
N ARG A 79 11.30 -4.90 0.45
CA ARG A 79 12.42 -5.82 0.74
C ARG A 79 12.34 -6.38 2.16
N PHE A 80 12.00 -5.55 3.14
CA PHE A 80 11.84 -5.97 4.53
C PHE A 80 10.73 -7.01 4.69
N VAL A 81 9.55 -6.77 4.12
CA VAL A 81 8.42 -7.70 4.18
C VAL A 81 8.78 -9.02 3.52
N ARG A 82 9.38 -9.00 2.34
CA ARG A 82 9.86 -10.21 1.64
C ARG A 82 10.83 -11.05 2.47
N LYS A 83 11.69 -10.40 3.23
CA LYS A 83 12.68 -11.08 4.08
C LYS A 83 12.09 -11.67 5.35
N HIS A 84 11.19 -10.95 6.01
CA HIS A 84 10.72 -11.29 7.36
C HIS A 84 9.32 -11.94 7.38
N PHE A 85 8.53 -11.75 6.33
CA PHE A 85 7.17 -12.27 6.16
C PHE A 85 7.01 -12.86 4.76
N PRO A 86 7.74 -13.95 4.41
CA PRO A 86 7.87 -14.44 3.05
C PRO A 86 6.54 -14.87 2.41
N ASP A 87 5.58 -15.30 3.23
CA ASP A 87 4.27 -15.75 2.78
C ASP A 87 3.22 -14.63 2.72
N LEU A 88 3.58 -13.41 3.16
CA LEU A 88 2.66 -12.27 3.13
C LEU A 88 2.64 -11.64 1.73
N PRO A 89 1.50 -11.65 1.04
CA PRO A 89 1.33 -11.01 -0.24
C PRO A 89 1.63 -9.50 -0.19
N ILE A 90 2.28 -8.99 -1.22
CA ILE A 90 2.61 -7.57 -1.36
C ILE A 90 1.90 -6.97 -2.57
N HIS A 91 1.20 -5.86 -2.35
CA HIS A 91 0.62 -5.03 -3.38
C HIS A 91 1.39 -3.72 -3.48
N ALA A 92 1.80 -3.33 -4.68
CA ALA A 92 2.40 -2.03 -4.92
C ALA A 92 1.34 -0.94 -4.86
N SER A 93 1.51 0.03 -3.97
CA SER A 93 0.59 1.16 -3.83
C SER A 93 0.63 2.08 -5.06
N THR A 94 -0.46 2.83 -5.31
CA THR A 94 -0.43 3.97 -6.26
C THR A 94 0.72 4.92 -5.98
N GLN A 95 1.14 5.02 -4.73
CA GLN A 95 2.22 5.91 -4.32
C GLN A 95 3.61 5.43 -4.73
N MET A 96 3.76 4.19 -5.20
CA MET A 96 4.99 3.72 -5.87
C MET A 96 5.16 4.31 -7.28
N THR A 97 4.14 4.97 -7.81
CA THR A 97 4.18 5.66 -9.11
C THR A 97 4.48 4.70 -10.27
N ILE A 98 3.80 3.56 -10.29
CA ILE A 98 3.93 2.62 -11.40
C ILE A 98 3.07 3.12 -12.56
N THR A 99 3.73 3.59 -13.61
CA THR A 99 3.11 4.26 -14.76
C THR A 99 3.30 3.54 -16.09
N GLY A 100 3.95 2.38 -16.11
CA GLY A 100 4.22 1.67 -17.35
C GLY A 100 4.60 0.21 -17.17
N ILE A 101 4.75 -0.45 -18.31
CA ILE A 101 5.02 -1.90 -18.39
C ILE A 101 6.30 -2.28 -17.67
N ASP A 102 7.39 -1.56 -17.88
CA ASP A 102 8.70 -1.90 -17.30
C ASP A 102 8.69 -1.75 -15.78
N GLY A 103 7.99 -0.72 -15.26
CA GLY A 103 7.79 -0.56 -13.82
C GLY A 103 6.99 -1.72 -13.21
N ALA A 104 5.93 -2.16 -13.88
CA ALA A 104 5.12 -3.29 -13.44
C ALA A 104 5.88 -4.62 -13.52
N LYS A 105 6.67 -4.85 -14.57
CA LYS A 105 7.56 -6.01 -14.70
C LYS A 105 8.61 -6.03 -13.58
N PHE A 106 9.22 -4.90 -13.29
CA PHE A 106 10.15 -4.80 -12.19
C PHE A 106 9.50 -5.18 -10.85
N MET A 107 8.26 -4.74 -10.59
CA MET A 107 7.52 -5.15 -9.40
C MET A 107 7.21 -6.66 -9.41
N GLU A 108 6.85 -7.22 -10.55
CA GLU A 108 6.66 -8.67 -10.72
C GLU A 108 7.93 -9.45 -10.36
N GLU A 109 9.08 -9.03 -10.85
CA GLU A 109 10.39 -9.63 -10.54
C GLU A 109 10.74 -9.54 -9.05
N GLN A 110 10.29 -8.47 -8.39
CA GLN A 110 10.41 -8.34 -6.92
C GLN A 110 9.39 -9.20 -6.18
N GLY A 111 8.51 -9.92 -6.87
CA GLY A 111 7.50 -10.81 -6.30
C GLY A 111 6.28 -10.08 -5.75
N VAL A 112 6.02 -8.88 -6.22
CA VAL A 112 4.76 -8.19 -5.98
C VAL A 112 3.65 -8.91 -6.74
N GLN A 113 2.52 -9.14 -6.08
CA GLN A 113 1.41 -9.90 -6.67
C GLN A 113 0.38 -9.01 -7.34
N ARG A 114 0.26 -7.75 -6.88
CA ARG A 114 -0.69 -6.78 -7.43
C ARG A 114 -0.04 -5.41 -7.54
N VAL A 115 -0.34 -4.72 -8.62
CA VAL A 115 0.02 -3.32 -8.82
C VAL A 115 -1.25 -2.47 -8.81
N VAL A 116 -1.34 -1.55 -7.85
CA VAL A 116 -2.35 -0.49 -7.87
C VAL A 116 -1.80 0.62 -8.76
N THR A 117 -2.35 0.75 -9.96
CA THR A 117 -1.82 1.67 -10.98
C THR A 117 -1.91 3.13 -10.54
N SER A 118 -1.00 3.93 -11.06
CA SER A 118 -1.09 5.39 -10.91
C SER A 118 -2.38 5.91 -11.54
N ARG A 119 -2.98 6.91 -10.92
CA ARG A 119 -4.29 7.49 -11.34
C ARG A 119 -4.20 8.29 -12.65
N GLU A 120 -2.98 8.64 -13.05
CA GLU A 120 -2.69 9.39 -14.27
C GLU A 120 -2.81 8.56 -15.54
N LEU A 121 -2.88 7.24 -15.42
CA LEU A 121 -2.93 6.33 -16.55
C LEU A 121 -4.29 6.33 -17.24
N SER A 122 -4.28 6.32 -18.56
CA SER A 122 -5.45 6.02 -19.37
C SER A 122 -5.78 4.52 -19.31
N MET A 123 -7.04 4.18 -19.63
CA MET A 123 -7.47 2.76 -19.71
C MET A 123 -6.63 1.95 -20.71
N LYS A 124 -6.15 2.58 -21.79
CA LYS A 124 -5.28 1.92 -22.77
C LYS A 124 -3.92 1.57 -22.18
N GLU A 125 -3.33 2.45 -21.39
CA GLU A 125 -2.05 2.20 -20.71
C GLU A 125 -2.20 1.12 -19.64
N VAL A 126 -3.32 1.15 -18.87
CA VAL A 126 -3.64 0.09 -17.90
C VAL A 126 -3.79 -1.26 -18.60
N GLN A 127 -4.48 -1.31 -19.73
CA GLN A 127 -4.62 -2.52 -20.54
C GLN A 127 -3.24 -3.02 -21.03
N GLN A 128 -2.39 -2.14 -21.49
CA GLN A 128 -1.03 -2.54 -21.92
C GLN A 128 -0.21 -3.16 -20.80
N ILE A 129 -0.30 -2.63 -19.58
CA ILE A 129 0.35 -3.23 -18.42
C ILE A 129 -0.22 -4.63 -18.16
N ALA A 130 -1.53 -4.78 -18.15
CA ALA A 130 -2.20 -6.06 -17.91
C ALA A 130 -1.87 -7.13 -18.95
N GLU A 131 -1.69 -6.74 -20.22
CA GLU A 131 -1.35 -7.66 -21.32
C GLU A 131 0.13 -8.11 -21.29
N HIS A 132 1.02 -7.38 -20.61
CA HIS A 132 2.46 -7.63 -20.64
C HIS A 132 3.05 -8.09 -19.30
N THR A 133 2.23 -8.27 -18.28
CA THR A 133 2.65 -8.71 -16.94
C THR A 133 1.67 -9.76 -16.41
N ASN A 134 2.10 -10.54 -15.42
CA ASN A 134 1.23 -11.51 -14.74
C ASN A 134 0.77 -11.01 -13.37
N VAL A 135 1.13 -9.79 -12.97
CA VAL A 135 0.62 -9.18 -11.73
C VAL A 135 -0.85 -8.85 -11.87
N GLU A 136 -1.58 -8.96 -10.77
CA GLU A 136 -2.94 -8.44 -10.72
C GLU A 136 -2.92 -6.91 -10.85
N ILE A 137 -3.84 -6.37 -11.63
CA ILE A 137 -3.97 -4.92 -11.81
C ILE A 137 -5.19 -4.41 -11.04
N GLU A 138 -4.96 -3.38 -10.23
CA GLU A 138 -6.00 -2.66 -9.51
C GLU A 138 -5.98 -1.19 -9.92
N SER A 139 -7.15 -0.59 -10.19
CA SER A 139 -7.28 0.82 -10.53
C SER A 139 -8.45 1.45 -9.81
N PHE A 140 -8.31 2.70 -9.40
CA PHE A 140 -9.39 3.47 -8.81
C PHE A 140 -10.40 3.88 -9.87
N VAL A 141 -11.67 3.53 -9.68
CA VAL A 141 -12.78 3.86 -10.59
C VAL A 141 -13.80 4.80 -9.95
N HIS A 142 -13.78 4.95 -8.62
CA HIS A 142 -14.68 5.81 -7.87
C HIS A 142 -14.02 6.33 -6.59
N GLY A 143 -14.40 7.52 -6.15
CA GLY A 143 -13.95 8.14 -4.90
C GLY A 143 -13.34 9.53 -5.10
N ALA A 144 -12.76 10.08 -4.04
CA ALA A 144 -12.07 11.36 -4.08
C ALA A 144 -10.76 11.24 -4.88
N LEU A 145 -10.65 12.03 -5.96
CA LEU A 145 -9.45 12.09 -6.78
C LEU A 145 -8.50 13.14 -6.23
N CYS A 146 -7.23 12.75 -6.09
CA CYS A 146 -6.16 13.69 -5.81
C CYS A 146 -5.74 14.40 -7.11
N TYR A 147 -5.48 15.69 -7.01
CA TYR A 147 -5.04 16.53 -8.13
C TYR A 147 -3.58 16.27 -8.54
N CYS A 148 -2.74 15.90 -7.58
CA CYS A 148 -1.30 15.75 -7.80
C CYS A 148 -0.95 14.36 -8.36
N TYR A 149 0.24 14.27 -8.99
CA TYR A 149 0.81 12.99 -9.39
C TYR A 149 0.95 12.04 -8.21
N SER A 150 0.62 10.79 -8.45
CA SER A 150 0.67 9.73 -7.45
C SER A 150 2.08 9.60 -6.85
N GLY A 151 2.18 9.65 -5.52
CA GLY A 151 3.45 9.48 -4.81
C GLY A 151 4.48 10.62 -4.92
N GLN A 152 4.24 11.66 -5.72
CA GLN A 152 5.21 12.72 -6.03
C GLN A 152 4.83 14.11 -5.50
N CYS A 153 3.81 14.18 -4.64
CA CYS A 153 3.28 15.45 -4.17
C CYS A 153 4.13 16.08 -3.06
N LEU A 154 4.52 17.33 -3.24
CA LEU A 154 5.20 18.15 -2.24
C LEU A 154 4.30 19.26 -1.64
N PHE A 155 3.03 19.32 -2.01
CA PHE A 155 2.10 20.38 -1.64
C PHE A 155 2.02 20.61 -0.12
N SER A 156 1.87 19.51 0.63
CA SER A 156 1.78 19.57 2.09
C SER A 156 3.05 20.09 2.76
N SER A 157 4.21 19.83 2.16
CA SER A 157 5.49 20.32 2.64
C SER A 157 5.61 21.83 2.47
N PHE A 158 5.12 22.38 1.36
CA PHE A 158 5.09 23.80 1.11
C PHE A 158 4.13 24.55 2.05
N LEU A 159 2.92 24.02 2.25
CA LEU A 159 1.88 24.70 3.03
C LEU A 159 2.06 24.62 4.54
N GLY A 160 2.76 23.63 5.06
CA GLY A 160 2.78 23.45 6.51
C GLY A 160 3.91 22.58 7.05
N GLY A 161 4.97 22.38 6.28
CA GLY A 161 6.12 21.56 6.70
C GLY A 161 5.78 20.08 6.94
N ARG A 162 4.62 19.60 6.44
CA ARG A 162 4.14 18.23 6.56
C ARG A 162 4.48 17.42 5.31
N SER A 163 4.64 16.13 5.41
CA SER A 163 4.89 15.27 4.26
C SER A 163 3.68 14.39 3.93
N GLY A 164 3.08 14.60 2.74
CA GLY A 164 2.05 13.73 2.22
C GLY A 164 2.54 12.28 2.02
N ASN A 165 3.82 12.12 1.67
CA ASN A 165 4.46 10.80 1.51
C ASN A 165 4.74 10.09 2.84
N ARG A 166 4.46 10.75 3.96
CA ARG A 166 4.55 10.20 5.31
C ARG A 166 3.20 10.21 6.04
N GLY A 167 2.12 10.19 5.27
CA GLY A 167 0.76 10.09 5.80
C GLY A 167 0.16 11.41 6.30
N GLN A 168 0.81 12.54 6.06
CA GLN A 168 0.40 13.86 6.56
C GLN A 168 -0.10 14.78 5.44
N CYS A 169 -0.90 14.22 4.53
CA CYS A 169 -1.50 14.99 3.44
C CYS A 169 -2.41 16.10 3.98
N ALA A 170 -2.34 17.29 3.35
CA ALA A 170 -3.12 18.47 3.74
C ALA A 170 -4.50 18.55 3.06
N GLN A 171 -4.79 17.64 2.14
CA GLN A 171 -6.08 17.51 1.45
C GLN A 171 -7.05 16.62 2.20
#